data_cef51eb6a0d3f4ee5630d8cfd5dde518
#
_entry.id   cef51eb6a0d3f4ee5630d8cfd5dde518
#
_cell.length_a   1.000
_cell.length_b   1.000
_cell.length_c   1.000
_cell.angle_alpha   90.00
_cell.angle_beta   90.00
_cell.angle_gamma   90.00
#
_symmetry.space_group_name_H-M   'P 1'
#
loop_
_entity.id
_entity.type
_entity.pdbx_description
1 polymer ?
#
loop_
_entity_poly.entity_id
_entity_poly.type
_entity_poly.pdbx_seq_one_letter_code
_entity_poly.pdbx_strand_id
1 'polypeptide(L)'
;MPRTALIVDDSVTIRQMVSFTLKQAGFGVVEAVDGQDGLERLSAQHVDLIVTDLNMPRMDGIAFIRGLRARPASRHTPVLMLTTESQESKRLEGRAAGATAWLVKPFHPDKLLMVIGKVLP
;
A
#
# COMPACT_ATOMS: atom_id res chain seq x y z
N MET A 1 -3.20 13.11 -16.77
CA MET A 1 -3.69 11.76 -16.43
C MET A 1 -3.70 11.59 -14.94
N PRO A 2 -4.80 11.12 -14.32
CA PRO A 2 -4.80 10.86 -12.89
C PRO A 2 -3.89 9.69 -12.56
N ARG A 3 -3.26 9.77 -11.41
CA ARG A 3 -2.46 8.68 -10.87
C ARG A 3 -3.38 7.60 -10.32
N THR A 4 -2.91 6.36 -10.36
CA THR A 4 -3.66 5.20 -9.87
C THR A 4 -2.98 4.63 -8.63
N ALA A 5 -3.77 4.35 -7.60
CA ALA A 5 -3.29 3.73 -6.36
C ALA A 5 -3.90 2.35 -6.20
N LEU A 6 -3.09 1.40 -5.73
CA LEU A 6 -3.54 0.08 -5.33
C LEU A 6 -3.63 0.05 -3.81
N ILE A 7 -4.79 -0.34 -3.28
CA ILE A 7 -5.02 -0.48 -1.84
C ILE A 7 -5.16 -1.97 -1.53
N VAL A 8 -4.32 -2.48 -0.64
CA VAL A 8 -4.30 -3.89 -0.27
C VAL A 8 -4.56 -4.02 1.23
N ASP A 9 -5.72 -4.54 1.60
CA ASP A 9 -6.12 -4.71 2.99
C ASP A 9 -7.29 -5.69 3.04
N ASP A 10 -7.27 -6.62 3.98
CA ASP A 10 -8.36 -7.58 4.11
C ASP A 10 -9.61 -7.00 4.78
N SER A 11 -9.51 -5.81 5.36
CA SER A 11 -10.64 -5.10 5.95
C SER A 11 -11.39 -4.29 4.91
N VAL A 12 -12.65 -4.62 4.67
CA VAL A 12 -13.52 -3.86 3.75
C VAL A 12 -13.64 -2.41 4.21
N THR A 13 -13.82 -2.20 5.52
CA THR A 13 -13.98 -0.86 6.07
C THR A 13 -12.75 0.01 5.81
N ILE A 14 -11.56 -0.52 6.07
CA ILE A 14 -10.31 0.23 5.84
C ILE A 14 -10.13 0.52 4.35
N ARG A 15 -10.36 -0.48 3.48
CA ARG A 15 -10.26 -0.25 2.03
C ARG A 15 -11.18 0.87 1.58
N GLN A 16 -12.43 0.89 2.06
CA GLN A 16 -13.38 1.93 1.71
C GLN A 16 -12.94 3.31 2.17
N MET A 17 -12.41 3.42 3.40
CA MET A 17 -11.94 4.68 3.95
C MET A 17 -10.74 5.22 3.17
N VAL A 18 -9.76 4.37 2.90
CA VAL A 18 -8.58 4.76 2.14
C VAL A 18 -8.95 5.08 0.70
N SER A 19 -9.80 4.27 0.08
CA SER A 19 -10.29 4.51 -1.28
C SER A 19 -10.98 5.86 -1.39
N PHE A 20 -11.88 6.18 -0.47
CA PHE A 20 -12.58 7.47 -0.47
C PHE A 20 -11.58 8.63 -0.38
N THR A 21 -10.63 8.53 0.55
CA THR A 21 -9.62 9.59 0.75
C THR A 21 -8.79 9.80 -0.53
N LEU A 22 -8.34 8.73 -1.17
CA LEU A 22 -7.52 8.83 -2.36
C LEU A 22 -8.30 9.33 -3.56
N LYS A 23 -9.55 8.91 -3.72
CA LYS A 23 -10.42 9.41 -4.79
C LYS A 23 -10.66 10.91 -4.63
N GLN A 24 -10.87 11.38 -3.42
CA GLN A 24 -11.03 12.81 -3.13
C GLN A 24 -9.77 13.60 -3.52
N ALA A 25 -8.61 12.97 -3.43
CA ALA A 25 -7.34 13.58 -3.78
C ALA A 25 -7.00 13.44 -5.28
N GLY A 26 -7.90 12.87 -6.07
CA GLY A 26 -7.73 12.77 -7.53
C GLY A 26 -7.14 11.46 -8.03
N PHE A 27 -6.94 10.46 -7.17
CA PHE A 27 -6.43 9.16 -7.60
C PHE A 27 -7.53 8.29 -8.19
N GLY A 28 -7.17 7.50 -9.21
CA GLY A 28 -7.92 6.29 -9.53
C GLY A 28 -7.53 5.22 -8.53
N VAL A 29 -8.43 4.33 -8.17
CA VAL A 29 -8.20 3.34 -7.11
C VAL A 29 -8.50 1.94 -7.60
N VAL A 30 -7.58 1.00 -7.30
CA VAL A 30 -7.75 -0.44 -7.48
C VAL A 30 -7.63 -1.05 -6.09
N GLU A 31 -8.47 -2.03 -5.76
CA GLU A 31 -8.47 -2.65 -4.44
C GLU A 31 -8.13 -4.14 -4.53
N ALA A 32 -7.43 -4.64 -3.52
CA ALA A 32 -7.09 -6.04 -3.36
C ALA A 32 -7.29 -6.46 -1.91
N VAL A 33 -7.61 -7.72 -1.68
CA VAL A 33 -7.99 -8.22 -0.35
C VAL A 33 -6.80 -8.80 0.42
N ASP A 34 -5.70 -9.11 -0.27
CA ASP A 34 -4.47 -9.62 0.36
C ASP A 34 -3.30 -9.47 -0.62
N GLY A 35 -2.11 -9.90 -0.19
CA GLY A 35 -0.91 -9.76 -1.01
C GLY A 35 -0.95 -10.53 -2.33
N GLN A 36 -1.55 -11.73 -2.32
CA GLN A 36 -1.69 -12.53 -3.53
C GLN A 36 -2.55 -11.81 -4.56
N ASP A 37 -3.72 -11.31 -4.13
CA ASP A 37 -4.62 -10.53 -4.98
C ASP A 37 -3.93 -9.25 -5.46
N GLY A 38 -3.13 -8.63 -4.58
CA GLY A 38 -2.35 -7.44 -4.94
C GLY A 38 -1.38 -7.69 -6.08
N LEU A 39 -0.66 -8.80 -6.05
CA LEU A 39 0.25 -9.17 -7.14
C LEU A 39 -0.51 -9.44 -8.44
N GLU A 40 -1.69 -10.06 -8.36
CA GLU A 40 -2.53 -10.28 -9.54
C GLU A 40 -2.99 -8.96 -10.15
N ARG A 41 -3.38 -7.99 -9.31
CA ARG A 41 -3.77 -6.66 -9.80
C ARG A 41 -2.61 -5.95 -10.49
N LEU A 42 -1.40 -6.06 -9.93
CA LEU A 42 -0.20 -5.45 -10.52
C LEU A 42 0.16 -6.08 -11.86
N SER A 43 -0.17 -7.35 -12.07
CA SER A 43 0.03 -8.00 -13.37
C SER A 43 -0.94 -7.51 -14.43
N ALA A 44 -2.12 -7.01 -14.01
CA ALA A 44 -3.17 -6.57 -14.91
C ALA A 44 -3.07 -5.10 -15.30
N GLN A 45 -2.50 -4.25 -14.44
CA GLN A 45 -2.40 -2.83 -14.73
C GLN A 45 -1.29 -2.14 -13.95
N HIS A 46 -0.83 -1.03 -14.51
CA HIS A 46 0.16 -0.16 -13.85
C HIS A 46 -0.50 0.64 -12.72
N VAL A 47 0.23 0.79 -11.60
CA VAL A 47 -0.16 1.70 -10.51
C VAL A 47 1.03 2.58 -10.14
N ASP A 48 0.71 3.77 -9.60
CA ASP A 48 1.71 4.78 -9.24
C ASP A 48 2.01 4.79 -7.75
N LEU A 49 1.14 4.19 -6.95
CA LEU A 49 1.23 4.18 -5.49
C LEU A 49 0.58 2.92 -4.96
N ILE A 50 1.15 2.36 -3.89
CA ILE A 50 0.58 1.20 -3.21
C ILE A 50 0.44 1.52 -1.73
N VAL A 51 -0.75 1.25 -1.17
CA VAL A 51 -1.01 1.34 0.26
C VAL A 51 -1.41 -0.07 0.71
N THR A 52 -0.64 -0.68 1.60
CA THR A 52 -0.89 -2.06 2.02
C THR A 52 -0.86 -2.21 3.53
N ASP A 53 -1.72 -3.11 4.04
CA ASP A 53 -1.60 -3.59 5.41
C ASP A 53 -0.49 -4.64 5.48
N LEU A 54 -0.04 -4.95 6.69
CA LEU A 54 0.94 -6.00 6.96
C LEU A 54 0.27 -7.35 7.16
N ASN A 55 -0.71 -7.41 8.09
CA ASN A 55 -1.31 -8.66 8.52
C ASN A 55 -2.52 -9.02 7.68
N MET A 56 -2.33 -9.92 6.72
CA MET A 56 -3.36 -10.37 5.80
C MET A 56 -3.27 -11.88 5.60
N PRO A 57 -4.40 -12.55 5.29
CA PRO A 57 -4.36 -13.98 4.98
C PRO A 57 -3.63 -14.25 3.66
N ARG A 58 -3.22 -15.46 3.43
CA ARG A 58 -2.51 -15.99 2.26
C ARG A 58 -1.13 -15.41 2.05
N MET A 59 -0.99 -14.08 2.02
CA MET A 59 0.30 -13.40 1.81
C MET A 59 0.28 -12.08 2.56
N ASP A 60 1.18 -11.88 3.51
CA ASP A 60 1.25 -10.65 4.27
C ASP A 60 1.90 -9.51 3.47
N GLY A 61 1.89 -8.31 4.07
CA GLY A 61 2.40 -7.12 3.39
C GLY A 61 3.90 -7.16 3.10
N ILE A 62 4.69 -7.78 3.95
CA ILE A 62 6.14 -7.86 3.73
C ILE A 62 6.44 -8.80 2.55
N ALA A 63 5.78 -9.98 2.52
CA ALA A 63 5.93 -10.91 1.41
C ALA A 63 5.43 -10.29 0.10
N PHE A 64 4.33 -9.53 0.17
CA PHE A 64 3.79 -8.80 -0.97
C PHE A 64 4.82 -7.80 -1.51
N ILE A 65 5.43 -7.00 -0.61
CA ILE A 65 6.44 -6.00 -1.02
C ILE A 65 7.62 -6.69 -1.69
N ARG A 66 8.11 -7.79 -1.13
CA ARG A 66 9.21 -8.55 -1.74
C ARG A 66 8.85 -9.02 -3.15
N GLY A 67 7.62 -9.50 -3.33
CA GLY A 67 7.15 -9.96 -4.63
C GLY A 67 7.08 -8.85 -5.66
N LEU A 68 6.52 -7.69 -5.28
CA LEU A 68 6.41 -6.57 -6.20
C LEU A 68 7.78 -5.95 -6.53
N ARG A 69 8.70 -5.92 -5.58
CA ARG A 69 10.05 -5.38 -5.81
C ARG A 69 10.88 -6.26 -6.74
N ALA A 70 10.55 -7.55 -6.85
CA ALA A 70 11.20 -8.45 -7.79
C ALA A 70 10.74 -8.23 -9.23
N ARG A 71 9.68 -7.46 -9.45
CA ARG A 71 9.14 -7.20 -10.79
C ARG A 71 9.67 -5.86 -11.31
N PRO A 72 10.19 -5.80 -12.56
CA PRO A 72 10.72 -4.54 -13.10
C PRO A 72 9.70 -3.40 -13.09
N ALA A 73 8.43 -3.71 -13.40
CA ALA A 73 7.37 -2.69 -13.49
C ALA A 73 7.03 -2.02 -12.17
N SER A 74 7.27 -2.68 -11.02
CA SER A 74 6.94 -2.15 -9.70
C SER A 74 8.15 -1.95 -8.79
N ARG A 75 9.37 -2.14 -9.32
CA ARG A 75 10.59 -2.05 -8.52
C ARG A 75 10.73 -0.75 -7.75
N HIS A 76 10.27 0.36 -8.33
CA HIS A 76 10.44 1.69 -7.74
C HIS A 76 9.11 2.34 -7.34
N THR A 77 8.00 1.62 -7.42
CA THR A 77 6.69 2.15 -7.04
C THR A 77 6.67 2.44 -5.54
N PRO A 78 6.29 3.66 -5.10
CA PRO A 78 6.17 3.94 -3.67
C PRO A 78 5.17 3.02 -2.99
N VAL A 79 5.55 2.47 -1.83
CA VAL A 79 4.70 1.59 -1.03
C VAL A 79 4.58 2.15 0.37
N LEU A 80 3.36 2.47 0.79
CA LEU A 80 3.05 2.88 2.15
C LEU A 80 2.47 1.69 2.91
N MET A 81 3.09 1.36 4.04
CA MET A 81 2.50 0.40 4.97
C MET A 81 1.51 1.15 5.87
N LEU A 82 0.26 0.70 5.93
CA LEU A 82 -0.77 1.25 6.82
C LEU A 82 -1.32 0.10 7.65
N THR A 83 -0.87 -0.04 8.89
CA THR A 83 -1.10 -1.23 9.69
C THR A 83 -1.20 -0.91 11.18
N THR A 84 -1.82 -1.82 11.96
CA THR A 84 -1.80 -1.74 13.43
C THR A 84 -0.46 -2.14 14.01
N GLU A 85 0.42 -2.77 13.22
CA GLU A 85 1.71 -3.25 13.69
C GLU A 85 2.64 -2.07 14.00
N SER A 86 3.16 -2.02 15.23
CA SER A 86 4.04 -0.94 15.68
C SER A 86 5.40 -1.41 16.20
N GLN A 87 5.66 -2.73 16.19
CA GLN A 87 6.95 -3.26 16.63
C GLN A 87 8.09 -2.81 15.73
N GLU A 88 9.16 -2.32 16.32
CA GLU A 88 10.31 -1.82 15.58
C GLU A 88 10.93 -2.89 14.69
N SER A 89 10.99 -4.16 15.18
CA SER A 89 11.52 -5.27 14.38
C SER A 89 10.74 -5.46 13.07
N LYS A 90 9.42 -5.31 13.12
CA LYS A 90 8.57 -5.42 11.93
C LYS A 90 8.74 -4.25 10.99
N ARG A 91 8.88 -3.03 11.53
CA ARG A 91 9.17 -1.85 10.71
C ARG A 91 10.48 -2.00 9.97
N LEU A 92 11.52 -2.47 10.65
CA LEU A 92 12.83 -2.71 10.03
C LEU A 92 12.74 -3.78 8.94
N GLU A 93 12.01 -4.85 9.21
CA GLU A 93 11.80 -5.92 8.23
C GLU A 93 11.05 -5.39 7.00
N GLY A 94 10.00 -4.59 7.21
CA GLY A 94 9.24 -3.98 6.11
C GLY A 94 10.10 -3.03 5.29
N ARG A 95 10.92 -2.22 5.96
CA ARG A 95 11.82 -1.30 5.28
C ARG A 95 12.87 -2.06 4.45
N ALA A 96 13.43 -3.13 5.02
CA ALA A 96 14.39 -3.97 4.30
C ALA A 96 13.75 -4.64 3.08
N ALA A 97 12.47 -4.97 3.15
CA ALA A 97 11.74 -5.54 2.02
C ALA A 97 11.45 -4.49 0.93
N GLY A 98 11.49 -3.20 1.27
CA GLY A 98 11.31 -2.14 0.30
C GLY A 98 10.13 -1.20 0.55
N ALA A 99 9.55 -1.19 1.76
CA ALA A 99 8.51 -0.21 2.11
C ALA A 99 9.10 1.20 2.09
N THR A 100 8.36 2.13 1.48
CA THR A 100 8.80 3.53 1.38
C THR A 100 8.49 4.30 2.66
N ALA A 101 7.33 4.05 3.28
CA ALA A 101 6.92 4.68 4.51
C ALA A 101 6.03 3.75 5.32
N TRP A 102 5.84 4.07 6.60
CA TRP A 102 5.10 3.23 7.54
C TRP A 102 4.18 4.11 8.38
N LEU A 103 2.88 3.85 8.33
CA LEU A 103 1.88 4.54 9.12
C LEU A 103 1.15 3.52 10.00
N VAL A 104 0.97 3.88 11.26
CA VAL A 104 0.28 3.02 12.23
C VAL A 104 -1.19 3.45 12.32
N LYS A 105 -2.12 2.48 12.21
CA LYS A 105 -3.54 2.73 12.44
C LYS A 105 -3.76 3.15 13.89
N PRO A 106 -4.75 3.99 14.20
CA PRO A 106 -5.94 4.33 13.41
C PRO A 106 -5.63 5.24 12.23
N PHE A 107 -6.47 5.13 11.21
CA PHE A 107 -6.32 5.85 9.96
C PHE A 107 -6.69 7.34 10.11
N HIS A 108 -5.80 8.20 9.65
CA HIS A 108 -6.01 9.65 9.62
C HIS A 108 -5.83 10.16 8.18
N PRO A 109 -6.91 10.60 7.52
CA PRO A 109 -6.83 11.03 6.11
C PRO A 109 -5.77 12.09 5.84
N ASP A 110 -5.69 13.13 6.69
CA ASP A 110 -4.74 14.22 6.50
C ASP A 110 -3.30 13.74 6.58
N LYS A 111 -3.01 12.84 7.52
CA LYS A 111 -1.68 12.30 7.70
C LYS A 111 -1.30 11.42 6.51
N LEU A 112 -2.22 10.61 6.03
CA LEU A 112 -2.01 9.76 4.86
C LEU A 112 -1.66 10.63 3.64
N LEU A 113 -2.46 11.66 3.38
CA LEU A 113 -2.23 12.54 2.22
C LEU A 113 -0.91 13.30 2.34
N MET A 114 -0.53 13.70 3.55
CA MET A 114 0.75 14.38 3.77
C MET A 114 1.93 13.44 3.41
N VAL A 115 1.88 12.20 3.86
CA VAL A 115 2.95 11.22 3.57
C VAL A 115 2.98 10.89 2.09
N ILE A 116 1.82 10.74 1.45
CA ILE A 116 1.74 10.50 0.01
C ILE A 116 2.43 11.63 -0.75
N GLY A 117 2.20 12.88 -0.35
CA GLY A 117 2.85 14.03 -0.98
C GLY A 117 4.37 14.00 -0.90
N LYS A 118 4.92 13.37 0.14
CA LYS A 118 6.38 13.25 0.30
C LYS A 118 6.97 12.13 -0.56
N VAL A 119 6.24 11.02 -0.76
CA VAL A 119 6.77 9.85 -1.49
C VAL A 119 6.41 9.88 -2.97
N LEU A 120 5.42 10.68 -3.34
CA LEU A 120 4.93 10.79 -4.71
C LEU A 120 4.73 12.27 -5.05
N PRO A 121 5.81 13.01 -5.24
CA PRO A 121 5.76 14.45 -5.52
C PRO A 121 5.19 14.80 -6.89
#